data_6c0e6aa3a08a728a0e5d0a3a16b35e0b
#
_entry.id   6c0e6aa3a08a728a0e5d0a3a16b35e0b
#
_cell.length_a   1.000
_cell.length_b   1.000
_cell.length_c   1.000
_cell.angle_alpha   90.00
_cell.angle_beta   90.00
_cell.angle_gamma   90.00
#
_symmetry.space_group_name_H-M   'P 1'
#
loop_
_entity.id
_entity.type
_entity.pdbx_description
1 polymer ?
#
loop_
_entity_poly.entity_id
_entity_poly.type
_entity_poly.pdbx_seq_one_letter_code
_entity_poly.pdbx_strand_id
1 'polypeptide(L)'
;HRRLNYKNYKYHRGPIIAFMDTKELLKKVRKIEIKSRRLSDNLFGGEYLSTFKGRGMTFSEVRKYEFGDDIRSIDWNVTARYNEPFIKIFEEERELTVMLLVDVSGSEAFATKNKLKKEIITEIAATLAFSALKNNDKVGAILFSDKVELFIPPNKGKSHILRIIRELIEFTPTSIK
;
A
#
# COMPACT_ATOMS: atom_id res chain seq x y z
N HIS A 1 3.49 -1.64 27.19
CA HIS A 1 3.62 -1.07 25.83
C HIS A 1 5.10 -0.80 25.55
N ARG A 2 5.84 -1.78 24.99
CA ARG A 2 7.21 -1.57 24.48
C ARG A 2 7.09 -0.86 23.14
N ARG A 3 7.50 0.40 23.05
CA ARG A 3 7.69 1.10 21.79
C ARG A 3 8.85 0.41 21.04
N LEU A 4 8.54 -0.26 19.94
CA LEU A 4 9.54 -0.78 19.02
C LEU A 4 10.33 0.41 18.45
N ASN A 5 11.61 0.44 18.74
CA ASN A 5 12.51 1.53 18.37
C ASN A 5 13.04 1.25 16.94
N TYR A 6 12.36 1.80 15.94
CA TYR A 6 12.64 1.59 14.50
C TYR A 6 13.95 2.23 14.01
N LYS A 7 14.71 2.94 14.90
CA LYS A 7 15.89 3.71 14.51
C LYS A 7 17.15 2.88 14.22
N ASN A 8 17.18 1.58 14.48
CA ASN A 8 18.40 0.76 14.39
C ASN A 8 18.45 -0.21 13.20
N TYR A 9 17.51 -0.18 12.28
CA TYR A 9 17.65 -0.97 11.05
C TYR A 9 18.52 -0.18 10.07
N LYS A 10 19.84 -0.36 10.19
CA LYS A 10 20.82 0.08 9.18
C LYS A 10 20.51 -0.64 7.87
N TYR A 11 20.38 0.13 6.80
CA TYR A 11 20.37 -0.37 5.43
C TYR A 11 21.68 -1.12 5.17
N HIS A 12 21.68 -2.45 5.32
CA HIS A 12 22.74 -3.26 4.78
C HIS A 12 22.53 -3.33 3.26
N ARG A 13 23.22 -2.47 2.53
CA ARG A 13 23.49 -2.71 1.11
C ARG A 13 24.40 -3.92 1.07
N GLY A 14 23.84 -5.08 0.70
CA GLY A 14 24.65 -6.25 0.36
C GLY A 14 25.61 -5.95 -0.80
N PRO A 15 26.57 -6.84 -1.09
CA PRO A 15 27.59 -6.60 -2.10
C PRO A 15 26.97 -6.26 -3.44
N ILE A 16 27.55 -5.28 -4.12
CA ILE A 16 27.20 -4.78 -5.46
C ILE A 16 27.46 -5.92 -6.45
N ILE A 17 26.45 -6.73 -6.74
CA ILE A 17 26.51 -7.76 -7.78
C ILE A 17 25.66 -7.28 -8.95
N ALA A 18 26.33 -7.10 -10.09
CA ALA A 18 25.79 -6.81 -11.43
C ALA A 18 24.70 -5.73 -11.48
N PHE A 19 25.11 -4.49 -11.64
CA PHE A 19 24.22 -3.39 -11.98
C PHE A 19 23.46 -3.74 -13.27
N MET A 20 22.19 -4.04 -13.14
CA MET A 20 21.29 -3.99 -14.26
C MET A 20 21.31 -2.54 -14.79
N ASP A 21 21.45 -2.37 -16.11
CA ASP A 21 21.44 -1.03 -16.71
C ASP A 21 20.19 -0.27 -16.21
N THR A 22 20.40 0.95 -15.70
CA THR A 22 19.33 1.78 -15.13
C THR A 22 18.16 1.93 -16.11
N LYS A 23 18.42 1.95 -17.42
CA LYS A 23 17.38 2.00 -18.46
C LYS A 23 16.57 0.70 -18.50
N GLU A 24 17.21 -0.45 -18.35
CA GLU A 24 16.54 -1.75 -18.34
C GLU A 24 15.69 -1.92 -17.09
N LEU A 25 16.21 -1.51 -15.94
CA LEU A 25 15.48 -1.49 -14.67
C LEU A 25 14.22 -0.63 -14.77
N LEU A 26 14.34 0.61 -15.26
CA LEU A 26 13.21 1.51 -15.43
C LEU A 26 12.17 0.95 -16.40
N LYS A 27 12.57 0.28 -17.48
CA LYS A 27 11.65 -0.40 -18.40
C LYS A 27 10.89 -1.53 -17.67
N LYS A 28 11.57 -2.33 -16.84
CA LYS A 28 10.92 -3.42 -16.07
C LYS A 28 9.94 -2.86 -15.05
N VAL A 29 10.35 -1.86 -14.28
CA VAL A 29 9.47 -1.18 -13.30
C VAL A 29 8.22 -0.63 -14.01
N ARG A 30 8.38 0.05 -15.14
CA ARG A 30 7.26 0.61 -15.90
C ARG A 30 6.33 -0.46 -16.47
N LYS A 31 6.89 -1.58 -16.96
CA LYS A 31 6.08 -2.71 -17.45
C LYS A 31 5.22 -3.30 -16.33
N ILE A 32 5.82 -3.52 -15.15
CA ILE A 32 5.12 -4.01 -13.98
C ILE A 32 4.07 -2.99 -13.51
N GLU A 33 4.40 -1.71 -13.46
CA GLU A 33 3.45 -0.64 -13.12
C GLU A 33 2.19 -0.71 -14.00
N ILE A 34 2.37 -0.72 -15.32
CA ILE A 34 1.24 -0.72 -16.26
C ILE A 34 0.39 -1.98 -16.08
N LYS A 35 1.02 -3.16 -16.00
CA LYS A 35 0.32 -4.43 -15.83
C LYS A 35 -0.42 -4.50 -14.50
N SER A 36 0.23 -4.13 -13.41
CA SER A 36 -0.34 -4.20 -12.07
C SER A 36 -1.48 -3.20 -11.85
N ARG A 37 -1.40 -2.00 -12.43
CA ARG A 37 -2.51 -1.03 -12.38
C ARG A 37 -3.73 -1.57 -13.11
N ARG A 38 -3.56 -2.15 -14.31
CA ARG A 38 -4.69 -2.77 -15.05
C ARG A 38 -5.30 -3.94 -14.28
N LEU A 39 -4.48 -4.79 -13.66
CA LEU A 39 -4.95 -5.88 -12.81
C LEU A 39 -5.67 -5.36 -11.57
N SER A 40 -5.12 -4.36 -10.91
CA SER A 40 -5.77 -3.70 -9.77
C SER A 40 -7.11 -3.10 -10.16
N ASP A 41 -7.19 -2.41 -11.31
CA ASP A 41 -8.45 -1.85 -11.79
C ASP A 41 -9.50 -2.93 -12.12
N ASN A 42 -9.07 -4.05 -12.67
CA ASN A 42 -9.97 -5.15 -13.02
C ASN A 42 -10.44 -5.97 -11.80
N LEU A 43 -9.52 -6.23 -10.87
CA LEU A 43 -9.80 -7.06 -9.68
C LEU A 43 -10.52 -6.26 -8.57
N PHE A 44 -10.19 -4.99 -8.45
CA PHE A 44 -10.67 -4.12 -7.37
C PHE A 44 -11.46 -2.90 -7.89
N GLY A 45 -11.82 -2.88 -9.19
CA GLY A 45 -12.60 -1.82 -9.84
C GLY A 45 -14.09 -1.84 -9.51
N GLY A 46 -14.59 -2.94 -8.92
CA GLY A 46 -15.84 -2.96 -8.18
C GLY A 46 -15.50 -2.63 -6.73
N GLU A 47 -16.29 -1.79 -6.11
CA GLU A 47 -16.15 -1.36 -4.71
C GLU A 47 -15.46 -2.40 -3.82
N TYR A 48 -14.13 -2.34 -3.70
CA TYR A 48 -13.47 -2.80 -2.51
C TYR A 48 -13.83 -1.77 -1.43
N LEU A 49 -15.11 -1.75 -1.10
CA LEU A 49 -15.61 -1.07 0.07
C LEU A 49 -14.92 -1.72 1.24
N SER A 50 -13.86 -1.08 1.70
CA SER A 50 -13.21 -1.47 2.92
C SER A 50 -14.29 -1.44 4.01
N THR A 51 -14.73 -2.61 4.42
CA THR A 51 -15.51 -2.81 5.65
C THR A 51 -14.74 -2.26 6.88
N PHE A 52 -13.54 -1.79 6.65
CA PHE A 52 -12.62 -1.22 7.61
C PHE A 52 -12.40 0.27 7.33
N LYS A 53 -13.33 1.12 7.73
CA LYS A 53 -13.17 2.58 7.75
C LYS A 53 -12.54 3.01 9.09
N GLY A 54 -11.50 3.84 9.14
CA GLY A 54 -10.74 4.24 10.31
C GLY A 54 -10.80 5.74 10.63
N ARG A 55 -10.27 6.13 11.76
CA ARG A 55 -10.44 7.44 12.39
C ARG A 55 -9.98 8.63 11.51
N GLY A 56 -10.88 9.13 10.72
CA GLY A 56 -10.86 10.42 10.06
C GLY A 56 -12.30 10.73 9.71
N MET A 57 -12.84 11.85 10.14
CA MET A 57 -14.19 12.26 9.79
C MET A 57 -14.12 13.14 8.54
N THR A 58 -14.52 12.60 7.40
CA THR A 58 -14.72 13.41 6.19
C THR A 58 -16.19 13.77 6.05
N PHE A 59 -16.47 15.04 5.80
CA PHE A 59 -17.82 15.48 5.49
C PHE A 59 -18.33 14.69 4.27
N SER A 60 -19.44 13.97 4.45
CA SER A 60 -20.06 13.18 3.39
C SER A 60 -21.22 13.94 2.76
N GLU A 61 -22.23 14.23 3.54
CA GLU A 61 -23.44 14.88 3.06
C GLU A 61 -24.19 15.63 4.17
N VAL A 62 -25.19 16.39 3.79
CA VAL A 62 -26.21 16.92 4.72
C VAL A 62 -27.53 16.22 4.46
N ARG A 63 -28.19 15.76 5.53
CA ARG A 63 -29.57 15.28 5.48
C ARG A 63 -30.47 16.04 6.45
N LYS A 64 -31.76 15.90 6.29
CA LYS A 64 -32.71 16.44 7.27
C LYS A 64 -32.51 15.77 8.63
N TYR A 65 -32.66 16.58 9.68
CA TYR A 65 -32.64 16.11 11.07
C TYR A 65 -33.80 15.14 11.31
N GLU A 66 -33.54 14.04 11.96
CA GLU A 66 -34.54 13.10 12.44
C GLU A 66 -34.49 13.04 13.97
N PHE A 67 -35.64 12.74 14.57
CA PHE A 67 -35.72 12.65 16.03
C PHE A 67 -34.75 11.56 16.57
N GLY A 68 -33.83 11.99 17.43
CA GLY A 68 -32.77 11.13 17.98
C GLY A 68 -31.35 11.46 17.46
N ASP A 69 -31.22 12.32 16.45
CA ASP A 69 -29.92 12.79 15.97
C ASP A 69 -29.26 13.72 16.99
N ASP A 70 -27.91 13.75 16.97
CA ASP A 70 -27.16 14.66 17.83
C ASP A 70 -27.31 16.11 17.34
N ILE A 71 -27.90 16.95 18.19
CA ILE A 71 -28.14 18.39 17.93
C ILE A 71 -26.81 19.11 17.61
N ARG A 72 -25.67 18.62 18.09
CA ARG A 72 -24.34 19.20 17.80
C ARG A 72 -23.94 19.05 16.34
N SER A 73 -24.54 18.11 15.64
CA SER A 73 -24.29 17.85 14.21
C SER A 73 -25.11 18.76 13.28
N ILE A 74 -25.97 19.64 13.81
CA ILE A 74 -26.76 20.55 13.00
C ILE A 74 -25.87 21.51 12.24
N ASP A 75 -26.11 21.58 10.91
CA ASP A 75 -25.53 22.60 10.06
C ASP A 75 -26.43 23.84 10.05
N TRP A 76 -26.10 24.81 10.89
CA TRP A 76 -26.88 26.05 11.00
C TRP A 76 -26.91 26.88 9.71
N ASN A 77 -25.89 26.77 8.86
CA ASN A 77 -25.84 27.50 7.57
C ASN A 77 -26.85 26.93 6.57
N VAL A 78 -26.94 25.61 6.49
CA VAL A 78 -27.91 24.92 5.62
C VAL A 78 -29.31 25.08 6.19
N THR A 79 -29.48 24.87 7.48
CA THR A 79 -30.74 25.03 8.22
C THR A 79 -31.34 26.42 8.00
N ALA A 80 -30.53 27.49 8.05
CA ALA A 80 -31.00 28.86 7.82
C ALA A 80 -31.47 29.10 6.38
N ARG A 81 -30.99 28.39 5.39
CA ARG A 81 -31.40 28.54 3.97
C ARG A 81 -32.70 27.82 3.66
N TYR A 82 -32.90 26.66 4.29
CA TYR A 82 -34.04 25.79 3.97
C TYR A 82 -35.16 25.86 5.00
N ASN A 83 -34.99 26.61 6.10
CA ASN A 83 -35.95 26.76 7.18
C ASN A 83 -36.34 25.41 7.87
N GLU A 84 -35.53 24.38 7.68
CA GLU A 84 -35.68 23.08 8.28
C GLU A 84 -34.33 22.65 8.84
N PRO A 85 -34.26 21.90 9.97
CA PRO A 85 -33.00 21.49 10.54
C PRO A 85 -32.33 20.43 9.68
N PHE A 86 -31.05 20.67 9.33
CA PHE A 86 -30.17 19.72 8.63
C PHE A 86 -28.98 19.37 9.49
N ILE A 87 -28.54 18.12 9.42
CA ILE A 87 -27.35 17.63 10.09
C ILE A 87 -26.24 17.33 9.08
N LYS A 88 -25.01 17.51 9.55
CA LYS A 88 -23.80 17.04 8.84
C LYS A 88 -23.59 15.58 9.11
N ILE A 89 -23.55 14.78 8.07
CA ILE A 89 -23.10 13.40 8.15
C ILE A 89 -21.60 13.38 7.87
N PHE A 90 -20.86 12.77 8.75
CA PHE A 90 -19.43 12.54 8.60
C PHE A 90 -19.23 11.05 8.38
N GLU A 91 -18.54 10.70 7.31
CA GLU A 91 -18.01 9.35 7.13
C GLU A 91 -16.62 9.25 7.73
N GLU A 92 -16.39 8.18 8.46
CA GLU A 92 -15.10 7.88 9.05
C GLU A 92 -14.19 7.26 7.97
N GLU A 93 -13.29 8.06 7.36
CA GLU A 93 -12.25 7.50 6.49
C GLU A 93 -11.18 6.79 7.33
N ARG A 94 -11.04 5.49 7.14
CA ARG A 94 -9.96 4.71 7.76
C ARG A 94 -8.80 4.56 6.79
N GLU A 95 -7.69 5.17 7.17
CA GLU A 95 -6.41 4.90 6.54
C GLU A 95 -5.89 3.54 7.01
N LEU A 96 -5.79 2.58 6.09
CA LEU A 96 -5.18 1.28 6.37
C LEU A 96 -3.67 1.32 6.15
N THR A 97 -2.98 0.43 6.85
CA THR A 97 -1.57 0.16 6.59
C THR A 97 -1.43 -1.27 6.08
N VAL A 98 -1.06 -1.40 4.82
CA VAL A 98 -0.79 -2.67 4.16
C VAL A 98 0.69 -2.99 4.29
N MET A 99 1.02 -4.10 4.95
CA MET A 99 2.39 -4.62 5.02
C MET A 99 2.53 -5.85 4.13
N LEU A 100 3.35 -5.73 3.09
CA LEU A 100 3.69 -6.82 2.19
C LEU A 100 4.81 -7.65 2.82
N LEU A 101 4.54 -8.89 3.16
CA LEU A 101 5.55 -9.84 3.62
C LEU A 101 5.96 -10.71 2.43
N VAL A 102 7.21 -10.57 2.01
CA VAL A 102 7.74 -11.21 0.81
C VAL A 102 8.85 -12.19 1.19
N ASP A 103 8.58 -13.47 0.99
CA ASP A 103 9.59 -14.52 1.12
C ASP A 103 10.54 -14.46 -0.09
N VAL A 104 11.78 -14.13 0.20
CA VAL A 104 12.88 -14.04 -0.78
C VAL A 104 13.89 -15.16 -0.62
N SER A 105 13.57 -16.20 0.18
CA SER A 105 14.42 -17.38 0.33
C SER A 105 14.66 -18.05 -1.02
N GLY A 106 15.92 -18.17 -1.41
CA GLY A 106 16.33 -18.80 -2.66
C GLY A 106 16.44 -20.31 -2.50
N SER A 107 15.51 -21.10 -3.02
CA SER A 107 15.80 -22.51 -3.28
C SER A 107 16.61 -22.59 -4.57
N GLU A 108 17.91 -22.91 -4.46
CA GLU A 108 18.89 -22.84 -5.54
C GLU A 108 18.67 -23.78 -6.74
N ALA A 109 17.73 -24.71 -6.67
CA ALA A 109 17.66 -25.84 -7.60
C ALA A 109 17.34 -25.48 -9.07
N PHE A 110 16.78 -24.30 -9.38
CA PHE A 110 16.40 -23.94 -10.76
C PHE A 110 16.42 -22.44 -11.01
N ALA A 111 17.52 -21.88 -11.50
CA ALA A 111 17.70 -20.47 -11.82
C ALA A 111 16.58 -19.86 -12.68
N THR A 112 16.06 -20.61 -13.65
CA THR A 112 14.96 -20.18 -14.52
C THR A 112 13.63 -20.10 -13.78
N LYS A 113 13.32 -21.07 -12.89
CA LYS A 113 12.10 -21.07 -12.07
C LYS A 113 12.13 -19.95 -11.04
N ASN A 114 13.30 -19.64 -10.47
CA ASN A 114 13.45 -18.56 -9.50
C ASN A 114 13.23 -17.19 -10.11
N LYS A 115 13.69 -16.96 -11.36
CA LYS A 115 13.41 -15.73 -12.08
C LYS A 115 11.92 -15.55 -12.32
N LEU A 116 11.24 -16.61 -12.74
CA LEU A 116 9.77 -16.59 -12.97
C LEU A 116 9.01 -16.36 -11.65
N LYS A 117 9.40 -17.03 -10.56
CA LYS A 117 8.83 -16.86 -9.21
C LYS A 117 8.98 -15.42 -8.74
N LYS A 118 10.17 -14.84 -8.89
CA LYS A 118 10.44 -13.45 -8.51
C LYS A 118 9.60 -12.46 -9.31
N GLU A 119 9.44 -12.67 -10.61
CA GLU A 119 8.59 -11.82 -11.46
C GLU A 119 7.12 -11.88 -11.01
N ILE A 120 6.59 -13.08 -10.76
CA ILE A 120 5.20 -13.28 -10.29
C ILE A 120 4.99 -12.63 -8.92
N ILE A 121 5.89 -12.85 -7.97
CA ILE A 121 5.80 -12.23 -6.63
C ILE A 121 5.81 -10.71 -6.75
N THR A 122 6.69 -10.16 -7.58
CA THR A 122 6.76 -8.71 -7.79
C THR A 122 5.48 -8.16 -8.43
N GLU A 123 4.89 -8.87 -9.38
CA GLU A 123 3.61 -8.49 -9.99
C GLU A 123 2.46 -8.52 -8.99
N ILE A 124 2.38 -9.55 -8.16
CA ILE A 124 1.34 -9.65 -7.11
C ILE A 124 1.51 -8.52 -6.08
N ALA A 125 2.73 -8.34 -5.57
CA ALA A 125 3.04 -7.28 -4.61
C ALA A 125 2.72 -5.89 -5.18
N ALA A 126 3.08 -5.63 -6.44
CA ALA A 126 2.76 -4.39 -7.12
C ALA A 126 1.25 -4.18 -7.29
N THR A 127 0.50 -5.24 -7.64
CA THR A 127 -0.96 -5.17 -7.81
C THR A 127 -1.65 -4.79 -6.50
N LEU A 128 -1.26 -5.43 -5.39
CA LEU A 128 -1.78 -5.10 -4.06
C LEU A 128 -1.38 -3.68 -3.64
N ALA A 129 -0.14 -3.27 -3.89
CA ALA A 129 0.32 -1.93 -3.55
C ALA A 129 -0.41 -0.84 -4.35
N PHE A 130 -0.70 -1.06 -5.63
CA PHE A 130 -1.48 -0.11 -6.44
C PHE A 130 -2.95 -0.09 -6.04
N SER A 131 -3.51 -1.22 -5.57
CA SER A 131 -4.86 -1.24 -4.98
C SER A 131 -4.92 -0.39 -3.71
N ALA A 132 -3.95 -0.56 -2.80
CA ALA A 132 -3.85 0.26 -1.60
C ALA A 132 -3.66 1.76 -1.91
N LEU A 133 -2.87 2.09 -2.95
CA LEU A 133 -2.72 3.48 -3.42
C LEU A 133 -4.06 4.11 -3.83
N LYS A 134 -4.90 3.34 -4.49
CA LYS A 134 -6.22 3.80 -4.95
C LYS A 134 -7.13 4.17 -3.78
N ASN A 135 -6.98 3.46 -2.66
CA ASN A 135 -7.70 3.71 -1.41
C ASN A 135 -7.00 4.72 -0.50
N ASN A 136 -5.91 5.36 -0.97
CA ASN A 136 -5.09 6.29 -0.19
C ASN A 136 -4.47 5.69 1.09
N ASP A 137 -4.25 4.36 1.10
CA ASP A 137 -3.66 3.60 2.19
C ASP A 137 -2.12 3.71 2.21
N LYS A 138 -1.53 3.41 3.37
CA LYS A 138 -0.06 3.26 3.49
C LYS A 138 0.36 1.86 3.10
N VAL A 139 1.47 1.75 2.38
CA VAL A 139 2.07 0.47 1.99
C VAL A 139 3.50 0.39 2.50
N GLY A 140 3.82 -0.70 3.17
CA GLY A 140 5.18 -1.07 3.54
C GLY A 140 5.53 -2.46 3.03
N ALA A 141 6.80 -2.84 3.12
CA ALA A 141 7.23 -4.17 2.74
C ALA A 141 8.31 -4.71 3.68
N ILE A 142 8.26 -6.02 3.92
CA ILE A 142 9.29 -6.78 4.63
C ILE A 142 9.73 -7.91 3.70
N LEU A 143 10.99 -7.89 3.28
CA LEU A 143 11.60 -8.99 2.57
C LEU A 143 12.34 -9.85 3.58
N PHE A 144 12.06 -11.12 3.60
CA PHE A 144 12.65 -12.04 4.57
C PHE A 144 13.09 -13.36 3.93
N SER A 145 14.08 -13.96 4.55
CA SER A 145 14.51 -15.34 4.31
C SER A 145 14.45 -16.10 5.64
N ASP A 146 15.58 -16.57 6.16
CA ASP A 146 15.76 -17.02 7.54
C ASP A 146 15.78 -15.85 8.54
N LYS A 147 15.94 -14.64 8.03
CA LYS A 147 15.96 -13.38 8.78
C LYS A 147 15.26 -12.27 7.97
N VAL A 148 15.02 -11.14 8.61
CA VAL A 148 14.58 -9.94 7.92
C VAL A 148 15.75 -9.36 7.12
N GLU A 149 15.64 -9.41 5.80
CA GLU A 149 16.67 -8.92 4.87
C GLU A 149 16.50 -7.43 4.57
N LEU A 150 15.25 -6.99 4.38
CA LEU A 150 14.93 -5.60 4.10
C LEU A 150 13.59 -5.20 4.71
N PHE A 151 13.56 -4.07 5.40
CA PHE A 151 12.34 -3.45 5.89
C PHE A 151 12.13 -2.10 5.22
N ILE A 152 10.99 -1.94 4.54
CA ILE A 152 10.55 -0.69 3.94
C ILE A 152 9.36 -0.19 4.77
N PRO A 153 9.52 0.91 5.53
CA PRO A 153 8.46 1.42 6.38
C PRO A 153 7.24 1.84 5.57
N PRO A 154 6.02 1.71 6.14
CA PRO A 154 4.79 2.11 5.46
C PRO A 154 4.78 3.59 5.13
N ASN A 155 4.47 3.92 3.89
CA ASN A 155 4.30 5.29 3.43
C ASN A 155 3.29 5.35 2.29
N LYS A 156 2.81 6.56 1.98
CA LYS A 156 1.85 6.82 0.90
C LYS A 156 2.54 7.24 -0.39
N GLY A 157 1.77 7.14 -1.45
CA GLY A 157 2.08 7.75 -2.74
C GLY A 157 2.75 6.84 -3.74
N LYS A 158 2.57 7.19 -5.00
CA LYS A 158 3.05 6.42 -6.15
C LYS A 158 4.58 6.21 -6.14
N SER A 159 5.34 7.23 -5.79
CA SER A 159 6.81 7.15 -5.75
C SER A 159 7.31 6.12 -4.74
N HIS A 160 6.62 6.00 -3.61
CA HIS A 160 6.94 5.00 -2.59
C HIS A 160 6.67 3.57 -3.08
N ILE A 161 5.54 3.35 -3.77
CA ILE A 161 5.23 2.05 -4.38
C ILE A 161 6.25 1.68 -5.45
N LEU A 162 6.62 2.62 -6.31
CA LEU A 162 7.65 2.37 -7.33
C LEU A 162 9.01 2.04 -6.69
N ARG A 163 9.33 2.62 -5.53
CA ARG A 163 10.50 2.24 -4.74
C ARG A 163 10.38 0.78 -4.25
N ILE A 164 9.25 0.37 -3.69
CA ILE A 164 9.03 -1.03 -3.26
C ILE A 164 9.22 -1.98 -4.44
N ILE A 165 8.63 -1.69 -5.60
CA ILE A 165 8.75 -2.52 -6.80
C ILE A 165 10.21 -2.61 -7.26
N ARG A 166 10.94 -1.50 -7.25
CA ARG A 166 12.36 -1.47 -7.57
C ARG A 166 13.18 -2.35 -6.65
N GLU A 167 12.99 -2.21 -5.34
CA GLU A 167 13.69 -3.03 -4.34
C GLU A 167 13.38 -4.52 -4.56
N LEU A 168 12.14 -4.91 -4.87
CA LEU A 168 11.77 -6.28 -5.18
C LEU A 168 12.48 -6.82 -6.44
N ILE A 169 12.65 -6.00 -7.47
CA ILE A 169 13.32 -6.39 -8.71
C ILE A 169 14.83 -6.54 -8.49
N GLU A 170 15.45 -5.61 -7.77
CA GLU A 170 16.91 -5.56 -7.57
C GLU A 170 17.39 -6.46 -6.43
N PHE A 171 16.49 -6.85 -5.52
CA PHE A 171 16.85 -7.58 -4.31
C PHE A 171 17.57 -8.91 -4.64
N THR A 172 18.69 -9.13 -3.96
CA THR A 172 19.43 -10.39 -3.97
C THR A 172 19.62 -10.83 -2.52
N PRO A 173 19.15 -12.03 -2.12
CA PRO A 173 19.29 -12.50 -0.75
C PRO A 173 20.74 -12.59 -0.34
N THR A 174 21.03 -12.29 0.94
CA THR A 174 22.38 -12.29 1.50
C THR A 174 22.82 -13.71 1.88
N SER A 175 21.87 -14.60 2.16
CA SER A 175 22.12 -15.99 2.49
C SER A 175 21.46 -16.90 1.46
N ILE A 176 22.28 -17.69 0.81
CA ILE A 176 21.87 -18.81 -0.02
C ILE A 176 22.04 -20.03 0.88
N LYS A 177 20.95 -20.60 1.35
CA LYS A 177 20.93 -21.94 1.93
C LYS A 177 20.15 -22.86 1.03
#